data_7509f59b2626939b477be8ba47661984
#
_entry.id   7509f59b2626939b477be8ba47661984
#
_cell.length_a   1.000
_cell.length_b   1.000
_cell.length_c   1.000
_cell.angle_alpha   90.00
_cell.angle_beta   90.00
_cell.angle_gamma   90.00
#
_symmetry.space_group_name_H-M   'P 1'
#
loop_
_entity.id
_entity.type
_entity.pdbx_description
1 polymer ?
#
loop_
_entity_poly.entity_id
_entity_poly.type
_entity_poly.pdbx_seq_one_letter_code
_entity_poly.pdbx_strand_id
1 'polypeptide(L)'
;MKCRIDDNKKVVLGDYDIRGVIFDIDGVLLDSLGIWKDLGARYLIRQGKEPEIGLSETLFSMSMEEGTRYLKEHYLPDLSETKISEGLENMLRDFYYYEVWAKPGAEALLKACRDAGLRVTAATSSPRSHIERALYRNGLLGYIERIYTNAEVGFSKHSPEIYDRAAAGMGFEREQVCVLEDSLYALKTAAAAGYYTVGVYDENGEPDQKRLEETADIYVRELQDLLKLIQ
;
A
#
# COMPACT_ATOMS: atom_id res chain seq x y z
N MET A 1 4.98 -10.70 -22.62
CA MET A 1 4.31 -11.96 -22.20
C MET A 1 2.83 -11.80 -22.47
N LYS A 2 2.14 -12.77 -23.07
CA LYS A 2 0.74 -12.56 -23.49
C LYS A 2 -0.17 -13.20 -22.46
N CYS A 3 -1.03 -12.39 -21.85
CA CYS A 3 -2.14 -12.85 -21.03
C CYS A 3 -3.13 -13.64 -21.90
N ARG A 4 -3.60 -14.80 -21.44
CA ARG A 4 -4.67 -15.57 -22.08
C ARG A 4 -5.77 -15.82 -21.04
N ILE A 5 -7.01 -15.60 -21.45
CA ILE A 5 -8.20 -16.06 -20.71
C ILE A 5 -8.54 -17.43 -21.27
N ASP A 6 -8.66 -18.40 -20.38
CA ASP A 6 -9.11 -19.75 -20.70
C ASP A 6 -10.64 -19.79 -20.61
N ASP A 7 -11.30 -20.62 -21.47
CA ASP A 7 -12.75 -20.80 -21.56
C ASP A 7 -13.41 -21.32 -20.25
N ASN A 8 -12.62 -21.68 -19.24
CA ASN A 8 -13.06 -22.17 -17.93
C ASN A 8 -13.14 -21.11 -16.82
N LYS A 9 -13.16 -19.81 -17.14
CA LYS A 9 -13.21 -18.70 -16.16
C LYS A 9 -12.05 -18.68 -15.17
N LYS A 10 -10.88 -19.16 -15.53
CA LYS A 10 -9.66 -19.01 -14.76
C LYS A 10 -8.89 -17.82 -15.30
N VAL A 11 -8.47 -16.93 -14.39
CA VAL A 11 -7.53 -15.87 -14.74
C VAL A 11 -6.17 -16.52 -14.96
N VAL A 12 -5.78 -16.66 -16.21
CA VAL A 12 -4.47 -17.16 -16.58
C VAL A 12 -3.57 -15.96 -16.84
N LEU A 13 -2.81 -15.57 -15.84
CA LEU A 13 -1.73 -14.60 -15.98
C LEU A 13 -0.46 -15.34 -16.46
N GLY A 14 -0.32 -15.48 -17.78
CA GLY A 14 0.75 -16.30 -18.35
C GLY A 14 0.49 -17.82 -18.19
N ASP A 15 1.49 -18.53 -17.63
CA ASP A 15 1.39 -19.98 -17.36
C ASP A 15 0.85 -20.30 -15.94
N TYR A 16 0.38 -19.29 -15.19
CA TYR A 16 -0.01 -19.40 -13.79
C TYR A 16 -1.54 -19.51 -13.62
N ASP A 17 -1.98 -20.50 -12.82
CA ASP A 17 -3.38 -20.66 -12.37
C ASP A 17 -3.61 -19.83 -11.11
N ILE A 18 -3.84 -18.52 -11.25
CA ILE A 18 -4.04 -17.61 -10.11
C ILE A 18 -5.44 -17.80 -9.53
N ARG A 19 -5.50 -18.02 -8.21
CA ARG A 19 -6.72 -18.25 -7.42
C ARG A 19 -6.91 -17.25 -6.29
N GLY A 20 -5.82 -16.60 -5.86
CA GLY A 20 -5.84 -15.60 -4.81
C GLY A 20 -5.06 -14.37 -5.18
N VAL A 21 -5.46 -13.24 -4.60
CA VAL A 21 -4.80 -11.95 -4.77
C VAL A 21 -4.54 -11.33 -3.41
N ILE A 22 -3.31 -10.89 -3.20
CA ILE A 22 -2.89 -10.13 -2.03
C ILE A 22 -2.61 -8.70 -2.51
N PHE A 23 -3.37 -7.76 -2.00
CA PHE A 23 -3.15 -6.33 -2.28
C PHE A 23 -2.33 -5.70 -1.16
N ASP A 24 -1.29 -4.95 -1.52
CA ASP A 24 -0.91 -3.86 -0.63
C ASP A 24 -2.02 -2.81 -0.61
N ILE A 25 -1.97 -1.92 0.37
CA ILE A 25 -3.04 -0.94 0.57
C ILE A 25 -2.55 0.45 0.20
N ASP A 26 -1.45 0.91 0.81
CA ASP A 26 -0.92 2.25 0.63
C ASP A 26 -0.20 2.36 -0.72
N GLY A 27 -0.61 3.28 -1.59
CA GLY A 27 -0.06 3.38 -2.94
C GLY A 27 -0.62 2.35 -3.94
N VAL A 28 -1.38 1.34 -3.48
CA VAL A 28 -2.05 0.36 -4.35
C VAL A 28 -3.56 0.53 -4.34
N LEU A 29 -4.24 0.38 -3.21
CA LEU A 29 -5.69 0.57 -3.10
C LEU A 29 -6.08 1.98 -2.64
N LEU A 30 -5.25 2.61 -1.82
CA LEU A 30 -5.45 3.97 -1.31
C LEU A 30 -4.39 4.92 -1.87
N ASP A 31 -4.81 6.13 -2.22
CA ASP A 31 -3.95 7.24 -2.60
C ASP A 31 -3.41 7.93 -1.34
N SER A 32 -2.58 7.23 -0.60
CA SER A 32 -2.17 7.59 0.75
C SER A 32 -0.73 8.09 0.87
N LEU A 33 0.13 7.82 -0.11
CA LEU A 33 1.56 8.10 0.04
C LEU A 33 1.91 9.58 0.04
N GLY A 34 1.06 10.42 -0.57
CA GLY A 34 1.25 11.88 -0.58
C GLY A 34 1.31 12.51 0.81
N ILE A 35 0.65 11.92 1.83
CA ILE A 35 0.67 12.46 3.19
C ILE A 35 2.08 12.56 3.76
N TRP A 36 2.97 11.63 3.43
CA TRP A 36 4.33 11.61 3.95
C TRP A 36 5.19 12.77 3.47
N LYS A 37 4.83 13.39 2.34
CA LYS A 37 5.53 14.58 1.83
C LYS A 37 5.16 15.84 2.58
N ASP A 38 3.92 15.96 3.06
CA ASP A 38 3.42 17.21 3.62
C ASP A 38 2.94 17.12 5.09
N LEU A 39 3.05 15.96 5.73
CA LEU A 39 2.63 15.74 7.12
C LEU A 39 3.20 16.78 8.09
N GLY A 40 4.50 17.03 8.02
CA GLY A 40 5.18 18.01 8.87
C GLY A 40 4.70 19.44 8.60
N ALA A 41 4.54 19.81 7.32
CA ALA A 41 4.04 21.11 6.92
C ALA A 41 2.59 21.33 7.40
N ARG A 42 1.71 20.34 7.20
CA ARG A 42 0.32 20.37 7.70
C ARG A 42 0.29 20.52 9.22
N TYR A 43 1.16 19.79 9.92
CA TYR A 43 1.24 19.88 11.38
C TYR A 43 1.66 21.29 11.83
N LEU A 44 2.67 21.91 11.22
CA LEU A 44 3.10 23.27 11.52
C LEU A 44 1.98 24.28 11.27
N ILE A 45 1.28 24.20 10.15
CA ILE A 45 0.14 25.07 9.84
C ILE A 45 -0.93 24.96 10.94
N ARG A 46 -1.24 23.73 11.40
CA ARG A 46 -2.19 23.49 12.49
C ARG A 46 -1.73 24.09 13.82
N GLN A 47 -0.40 24.20 14.03
CA GLN A 47 0.20 24.89 15.19
C GLN A 47 0.32 26.41 14.99
N GLY A 48 -0.21 26.98 13.89
CA GLY A 48 -0.11 28.39 13.58
C GLY A 48 1.31 28.84 13.16
N LYS A 49 2.11 27.92 12.66
CA LYS A 49 3.45 28.18 12.13
C LYS A 49 3.44 28.08 10.60
N GLU A 50 4.24 28.89 9.94
CA GLU A 50 4.42 28.86 8.51
C GLU A 50 5.62 27.95 8.16
N PRO A 51 5.43 26.88 7.39
CA PRO A 51 6.52 26.01 6.97
C PRO A 51 7.41 26.72 5.94
N GLU A 52 8.71 26.58 6.05
CA GLU A 52 9.65 27.10 5.06
C GLU A 52 9.60 26.28 3.77
N ILE A 53 9.97 26.91 2.66
CA ILE A 53 10.12 26.24 1.36
C ILE A 53 11.24 25.18 1.50
N GLY A 54 10.98 23.96 1.05
CA GLY A 54 11.93 22.84 1.14
C GLY A 54 11.81 22.01 2.43
N LEU A 55 10.87 22.34 3.33
CA LEU A 55 10.66 21.57 4.55
C LEU A 55 10.27 20.11 4.25
N SER A 56 9.41 19.92 3.26
CA SER A 56 8.94 18.57 2.88
C SER A 56 10.08 17.67 2.43
N GLU A 57 10.98 18.19 1.62
CA GLU A 57 12.19 17.48 1.15
C GLU A 57 13.14 17.17 2.30
N THR A 58 13.27 18.11 3.24
CA THR A 58 14.11 17.93 4.44
C THR A 58 13.55 16.80 5.32
N LEU A 59 12.27 16.82 5.63
CA LEU A 59 11.63 15.84 6.49
C LEU A 59 11.48 14.46 5.82
N PHE A 60 11.34 14.40 4.50
CA PHE A 60 11.17 13.14 3.77
C PHE A 60 12.34 12.17 3.93
N SER A 61 13.56 12.71 4.16
CA SER A 61 14.77 11.90 4.38
C SER A 61 14.95 11.44 5.83
N MET A 62 14.09 11.88 6.76
CA MET A 62 14.19 11.65 8.19
C MET A 62 13.24 10.56 8.66
N SER A 63 13.62 9.84 9.71
CA SER A 63 12.69 9.04 10.49
C SER A 63 11.66 9.93 11.20
N MET A 64 10.54 9.36 11.65
CA MET A 64 9.55 10.12 12.45
C MET A 64 10.16 10.76 13.71
N GLU A 65 11.09 10.08 14.35
CA GLU A 65 11.78 10.60 15.53
C GLU A 65 12.70 11.79 15.17
N GLU A 66 13.50 11.67 14.11
CA GLU A 66 14.36 12.75 13.63
C GLU A 66 13.54 13.95 13.17
N GLY A 67 12.45 13.73 12.41
CA GLY A 67 11.54 14.78 11.98
C GLY A 67 10.85 15.48 13.14
N THR A 68 10.43 14.74 14.17
CA THR A 68 9.88 15.30 15.41
C THR A 68 10.87 16.22 16.10
N ARG A 69 12.13 15.78 16.23
CA ARG A 69 13.21 16.58 16.83
C ARG A 69 13.50 17.84 16.01
N TYR A 70 13.58 17.69 14.69
CA TYR A 70 13.77 18.82 13.78
C TYR A 70 12.65 19.87 13.93
N LEU A 71 11.39 19.44 13.93
CA LEU A 71 10.24 20.34 14.11
C LEU A 71 10.28 21.07 15.45
N LYS A 72 10.70 20.38 16.52
CA LYS A 72 10.87 21.00 17.84
C LYS A 72 11.94 22.08 17.81
N GLU A 73 13.12 21.77 17.30
CA GLU A 73 14.27 22.65 17.34
C GLU A 73 14.09 23.92 16.49
N HIS A 74 13.42 23.80 15.32
CA HIS A 74 13.33 24.89 14.35
C HIS A 74 12.02 25.68 14.44
N TYR A 75 10.92 25.05 14.88
CA TYR A 75 9.58 25.67 14.80
C TYR A 75 8.80 25.67 16.12
N LEU A 76 8.99 24.67 16.98
CA LEU A 76 8.12 24.42 18.14
C LEU A 76 8.93 24.22 19.43
N PRO A 77 9.85 25.13 19.81
CA PRO A 77 10.73 24.94 20.95
C PRO A 77 9.99 24.79 22.29
N ASP A 78 8.79 25.31 22.38
CA ASP A 78 7.95 25.28 23.60
C ASP A 78 7.18 23.95 23.76
N LEU A 79 7.16 23.08 22.76
CA LEU A 79 6.51 21.78 22.82
C LEU A 79 7.53 20.67 23.17
N SER A 80 7.07 19.66 23.89
CA SER A 80 7.86 18.43 24.05
C SER A 80 7.82 17.57 22.78
N GLU A 81 8.88 16.80 22.54
CA GLU A 81 8.92 15.83 21.42
C GLU A 81 7.73 14.88 21.46
N THR A 82 7.35 14.42 22.65
CA THR A 82 6.16 13.56 22.83
C THR A 82 4.89 14.21 22.29
N LYS A 83 4.66 15.50 22.61
CA LYS A 83 3.47 16.21 22.11
C LYS A 83 3.50 16.42 20.60
N ILE A 84 4.68 16.63 20.03
CA ILE A 84 4.82 16.77 18.57
C ILE A 84 4.57 15.42 17.90
N SER A 85 5.16 14.34 18.39
CA SER A 85 4.95 12.98 17.88
C SER A 85 3.47 12.57 17.95
N GLU A 86 2.83 12.71 19.10
CA GLU A 86 1.41 12.47 19.27
C GLU A 86 0.55 13.30 18.30
N GLY A 87 0.95 14.56 18.06
CA GLY A 87 0.27 15.44 17.12
C GLY A 87 0.37 14.98 15.67
N LEU A 88 1.55 14.53 15.25
CA LEU A 88 1.78 13.95 13.92
C LEU A 88 1.02 12.62 13.74
N GLU A 89 1.07 11.75 14.75
CA GLU A 89 0.33 10.48 14.73
C GLU A 89 -1.19 10.70 14.66
N ASN A 90 -1.72 11.66 15.43
CA ASN A 90 -3.12 12.01 15.37
C ASN A 90 -3.51 12.60 14.00
N MET A 91 -2.65 13.39 13.40
CA MET A 91 -2.89 13.93 12.05
C MET A 91 -2.88 12.83 11.00
N LEU A 92 -1.94 11.89 11.08
CA LEU A 92 -1.88 10.74 10.20
C LEU A 92 -3.14 9.87 10.36
N ARG A 93 -3.56 9.59 11.60
CA ARG A 93 -4.82 8.90 11.89
C ARG A 93 -6.03 9.62 11.26
N ASP A 94 -6.13 10.94 11.45
CA ASP A 94 -7.24 11.75 10.95
C ASP A 94 -7.27 11.74 9.40
N PHE A 95 -6.10 11.74 8.76
CA PHE A 95 -6.00 11.58 7.31
C PHE A 95 -6.61 10.25 6.84
N TYR A 96 -6.24 9.12 7.43
CA TYR A 96 -6.85 7.82 7.08
C TYR A 96 -8.35 7.76 7.40
N TYR A 97 -8.77 8.38 8.51
CA TYR A 97 -10.16 8.31 8.96
C TYR A 97 -11.09 9.16 8.11
N TYR A 98 -10.62 10.30 7.59
CA TYR A 98 -11.50 11.31 7.04
C TYR A 98 -11.13 11.81 5.64
N GLU A 99 -9.87 11.70 5.22
CA GLU A 99 -9.38 12.37 4.01
C GLU A 99 -9.04 11.40 2.88
N VAL A 100 -8.23 10.37 3.14
CA VAL A 100 -7.66 9.51 2.09
C VAL A 100 -8.73 8.88 1.18
N TRP A 101 -8.51 8.92 -0.12
CA TRP A 101 -9.39 8.31 -1.11
C TRP A 101 -8.81 7.00 -1.66
N ALA A 102 -9.71 6.16 -2.19
CA ALA A 102 -9.30 5.03 -2.99
C ALA A 102 -8.62 5.49 -4.28
N LYS A 103 -7.61 4.76 -4.74
CA LYS A 103 -7.04 5.00 -6.08
C LYS A 103 -8.10 4.74 -7.16
N PRO A 104 -8.06 5.48 -8.27
CA PRO A 104 -8.96 5.24 -9.40
C PRO A 104 -8.90 3.77 -9.85
N GLY A 105 -10.07 3.14 -9.97
CA GLY A 105 -10.16 1.74 -10.39
C GLY A 105 -10.06 0.70 -9.26
N ALA A 106 -9.72 1.06 -8.03
CA ALA A 106 -9.54 0.11 -6.92
C ALA A 106 -10.81 -0.73 -6.65
N GLU A 107 -11.97 -0.09 -6.54
CA GLU A 107 -13.24 -0.80 -6.32
C GLU A 107 -13.58 -1.72 -7.49
N ALA A 108 -13.44 -1.23 -8.73
CA ALA A 108 -13.73 -2.00 -9.91
C ALA A 108 -12.84 -3.24 -10.02
N LEU A 109 -11.54 -3.11 -9.68
CA LEU A 109 -10.59 -4.21 -9.66
C LEU A 109 -10.93 -5.25 -8.60
N LEU A 110 -11.19 -4.82 -7.36
CA LEU A 110 -11.58 -5.72 -6.27
C LEU A 110 -12.88 -6.48 -6.61
N LYS A 111 -13.86 -5.78 -7.19
CA LYS A 111 -15.10 -6.39 -7.65
C LYS A 111 -14.84 -7.42 -8.76
N ALA A 112 -14.03 -7.09 -9.76
CA ALA A 112 -13.67 -8.01 -10.85
C ALA A 112 -12.96 -9.26 -10.33
N CYS A 113 -12.04 -9.14 -9.39
CA CYS A 113 -11.39 -10.28 -8.74
C CYS A 113 -12.42 -11.21 -8.10
N ARG A 114 -13.38 -10.68 -7.34
CA ARG A 114 -14.44 -11.47 -6.70
C ARG A 114 -15.40 -12.11 -7.71
N ASP A 115 -15.81 -11.37 -8.73
CA ASP A 115 -16.71 -11.88 -9.80
C ASP A 115 -16.03 -13.01 -10.57
N ALA A 116 -14.71 -12.98 -10.72
CA ALA A 116 -13.90 -14.06 -11.30
C ALA A 116 -13.66 -15.24 -10.34
N GLY A 117 -14.15 -15.17 -9.10
CA GLY A 117 -13.99 -16.23 -8.08
C GLY A 117 -12.63 -16.24 -7.40
N LEU A 118 -11.83 -15.17 -7.54
CA LEU A 118 -10.55 -15.04 -6.83
C LEU A 118 -10.80 -14.70 -5.36
N ARG A 119 -10.01 -15.29 -4.46
CA ARG A 119 -9.97 -14.88 -3.06
C ARG A 119 -9.11 -13.64 -2.92
N VAL A 120 -9.57 -12.69 -2.12
CA VAL A 120 -8.92 -11.37 -1.97
C VAL A 120 -8.54 -11.12 -0.52
N THR A 121 -7.26 -10.89 -0.29
CA THR A 121 -6.72 -10.47 1.00
C THR A 121 -5.85 -9.22 0.84
N ALA A 122 -5.48 -8.60 1.95
CA ALA A 122 -4.57 -7.46 1.94
C ALA A 122 -3.39 -7.68 2.90
N ALA A 123 -2.23 -7.14 2.54
CA ALA A 123 -1.01 -7.16 3.36
C ALA A 123 -0.44 -5.73 3.43
N THR A 124 -0.30 -5.18 4.64
CA THR A 124 0.09 -3.77 4.82
C THR A 124 1.07 -3.57 5.97
N SER A 125 1.89 -2.52 5.86
CA SER A 125 2.75 -2.03 6.95
C SER A 125 2.01 -1.08 7.89
N SER A 126 0.88 -0.54 7.48
CA SER A 126 0.11 0.45 8.22
C SER A 126 -0.71 -0.16 9.37
N PRO A 127 -1.04 0.64 10.41
CA PRO A 127 -1.87 0.20 11.52
C PRO A 127 -3.27 -0.25 11.05
N ARG A 128 -3.73 -1.39 11.55
CA ARG A 128 -5.05 -1.96 11.21
C ARG A 128 -6.19 -0.94 11.34
N SER A 129 -6.23 -0.19 12.44
CA SER A 129 -7.31 0.77 12.71
C SER A 129 -7.40 1.88 11.65
N HIS A 130 -6.26 2.31 11.10
CA HIS A 130 -6.20 3.31 10.04
C HIS A 130 -6.79 2.71 8.74
N ILE A 131 -6.30 1.54 8.38
CA ILE A 131 -6.64 0.88 7.13
C ILE A 131 -8.10 0.43 7.08
N GLU A 132 -8.60 -0.23 8.11
CA GLU A 132 -10.00 -0.67 8.15
C GLU A 132 -10.97 0.51 8.03
N ARG A 133 -10.67 1.62 8.72
CA ARG A 133 -11.50 2.82 8.65
C ARG A 133 -11.49 3.45 7.26
N ALA A 134 -10.30 3.56 6.64
CA ALA A 134 -10.14 4.10 5.29
C ALA A 134 -10.84 3.22 4.25
N LEU A 135 -10.62 1.90 4.28
CA LEU A 135 -11.24 0.94 3.37
C LEU A 135 -12.77 0.93 3.53
N TYR A 136 -13.29 0.97 4.77
CA TYR A 136 -14.72 1.03 5.02
C TYR A 136 -15.34 2.30 4.41
N ARG A 137 -14.74 3.47 4.66
CA ARG A 137 -15.22 4.76 4.16
C ARG A 137 -15.23 4.82 2.62
N ASN A 138 -14.25 4.18 1.98
CA ASN A 138 -14.14 4.10 0.53
C ASN A 138 -14.94 2.93 -0.10
N GLY A 139 -15.71 2.16 0.69
CA GLY A 139 -16.51 1.04 0.18
C GLY A 139 -15.71 -0.21 -0.22
N LEU A 140 -14.41 -0.27 0.11
CA LEU A 140 -13.50 -1.34 -0.32
C LEU A 140 -13.45 -2.54 0.65
N LEU A 141 -13.71 -2.30 1.94
CA LEU A 141 -13.51 -3.30 2.99
C LEU A 141 -14.32 -4.60 2.75
N GLY A 142 -15.53 -4.47 2.21
CA GLY A 142 -16.41 -5.61 1.93
C GLY A 142 -15.92 -6.56 0.84
N TYR A 143 -14.91 -6.18 0.06
CA TYR A 143 -14.30 -7.04 -0.96
C TYR A 143 -13.12 -7.86 -0.42
N ILE A 144 -12.55 -7.48 0.72
CA ILE A 144 -11.33 -8.06 1.30
C ILE A 144 -11.72 -9.05 2.40
N GLU A 145 -11.33 -10.32 2.26
CA GLU A 145 -11.67 -11.37 3.22
C GLU A 145 -10.90 -11.19 4.54
N ARG A 146 -9.65 -10.78 4.44
CA ARG A 146 -8.78 -10.58 5.60
C ARG A 146 -7.66 -9.59 5.29
N ILE A 147 -7.32 -8.78 6.30
CA ILE A 147 -6.16 -7.90 6.28
C ILE A 147 -5.08 -8.51 7.16
N TYR A 148 -3.84 -8.48 6.71
CA TYR A 148 -2.65 -8.86 7.47
C TYR A 148 -1.78 -7.62 7.64
N THR A 149 -1.34 -7.34 8.87
CA THR A 149 -0.45 -6.21 9.13
C THR A 149 0.91 -6.70 9.61
N ASN A 150 1.97 -5.95 9.30
CA ASN A 150 3.32 -6.24 9.78
C ASN A 150 3.36 -6.40 11.32
N ALA A 151 2.62 -5.54 12.03
CA ALA A 151 2.56 -5.58 13.49
C ALA A 151 1.98 -6.89 14.04
N GLU A 152 0.94 -7.44 13.41
CA GLU A 152 0.29 -8.69 13.83
C GLU A 152 1.07 -9.92 13.41
N VAL A 153 1.72 -9.84 12.25
CA VAL A 153 2.55 -10.93 11.74
C VAL A 153 3.89 -11.01 12.47
N GLY A 154 4.40 -9.86 12.93
CA GLY A 154 5.71 -9.74 13.59
C GLY A 154 6.88 -9.63 12.62
N PHE A 155 6.63 -9.48 11.32
CA PHE A 155 7.64 -9.36 10.26
C PHE A 155 7.27 -8.22 9.31
N SER A 156 8.30 -7.53 8.80
CA SER A 156 8.14 -6.54 7.74
C SER A 156 8.12 -7.21 6.37
N LYS A 157 7.72 -6.48 5.33
CA LYS A 157 7.71 -6.94 3.94
C LYS A 157 9.13 -7.17 3.33
N HIS A 158 10.20 -7.01 4.12
CA HIS A 158 11.53 -7.50 3.75
C HIS A 158 11.65 -9.03 3.82
N SER A 159 10.63 -9.68 4.33
CA SER A 159 10.52 -11.12 4.49
C SER A 159 9.14 -11.60 4.01
N PRO A 160 9.02 -12.82 3.43
CA PRO A 160 7.79 -13.25 2.78
C PRO A 160 6.66 -13.63 3.73
N GLU A 161 6.89 -13.68 5.03
CA GLU A 161 5.96 -14.22 6.03
C GLU A 161 4.58 -13.59 6.00
N ILE A 162 4.46 -12.30 5.70
CA ILE A 162 3.14 -11.65 5.63
C ILE A 162 2.35 -12.18 4.43
N TYR A 163 3.00 -12.37 3.29
CA TYR A 163 2.39 -12.95 2.10
C TYR A 163 2.08 -14.43 2.29
N ASP A 164 2.99 -15.16 2.93
CA ASP A 164 2.81 -16.59 3.23
C ASP A 164 1.61 -16.82 4.15
N ARG A 165 1.43 -16.00 5.17
CA ARG A 165 0.25 -16.06 6.05
C ARG A 165 -1.03 -15.70 5.29
N ALA A 166 -0.97 -14.76 4.38
CA ALA A 166 -2.12 -14.37 3.56
C ALA A 166 -2.49 -15.49 2.57
N ALA A 167 -1.52 -16.09 1.87
CA ALA A 167 -1.71 -17.21 0.96
C ALA A 167 -2.26 -18.45 1.69
N ALA A 168 -1.63 -18.83 2.82
CA ALA A 168 -2.11 -19.93 3.67
C ALA A 168 -3.53 -19.69 4.21
N GLY A 169 -3.87 -18.45 4.58
CA GLY A 169 -5.21 -18.05 5.00
C GLY A 169 -6.27 -18.20 3.90
N MET A 170 -5.85 -18.12 2.64
CA MET A 170 -6.70 -18.42 1.47
C MET A 170 -6.69 -19.90 1.08
N GLY A 171 -5.77 -20.71 1.63
CA GLY A 171 -5.63 -22.13 1.31
C GLY A 171 -4.92 -22.39 -0.02
N PHE A 172 -4.00 -21.51 -0.41
CA PHE A 172 -3.27 -21.58 -1.68
C PHE A 172 -1.76 -21.62 -1.48
N GLU A 173 -1.07 -22.26 -2.43
CA GLU A 173 0.37 -22.20 -2.57
C GLU A 173 0.79 -20.87 -3.22
N ARG A 174 2.06 -20.50 -3.11
CA ARG A 174 2.60 -19.22 -3.59
C ARG A 174 2.36 -18.99 -5.08
N GLU A 175 2.53 -20.03 -5.89
CA GLU A 175 2.38 -19.98 -7.35
C GLU A 175 0.93 -19.76 -7.80
N GLN A 176 -0.03 -19.93 -6.87
CA GLN A 176 -1.46 -19.69 -7.11
C GLN A 176 -1.92 -18.30 -6.66
N VAL A 177 -0.99 -17.48 -6.17
CA VAL A 177 -1.32 -16.19 -5.58
C VAL A 177 -0.55 -15.06 -6.27
N CYS A 178 -1.29 -14.01 -6.62
CA CYS A 178 -0.75 -12.77 -7.14
C CYS A 178 -0.60 -11.73 -6.03
N VAL A 179 0.53 -11.03 -5.98
CA VAL A 179 0.81 -9.94 -5.04
C VAL A 179 0.91 -8.63 -5.80
N LEU A 180 0.11 -7.63 -5.41
CA LEU A 180 0.17 -6.26 -5.93
C LEU A 180 0.92 -5.36 -4.95
N GLU A 181 1.93 -4.67 -5.43
CA GLU A 181 2.82 -3.81 -4.64
C GLU A 181 3.26 -2.57 -5.43
N ASP A 182 3.44 -1.46 -4.71
CA ASP A 182 4.01 -0.22 -5.25
C ASP A 182 5.51 -0.07 -4.93
N SER A 183 6.00 -0.77 -3.91
CA SER A 183 7.38 -0.64 -3.43
C SER A 183 8.30 -1.77 -3.93
N LEU A 184 9.47 -1.38 -4.43
CA LEU A 184 10.45 -2.31 -5.03
C LEU A 184 10.94 -3.38 -4.06
N TYR A 185 11.19 -3.03 -2.79
CA TYR A 185 11.70 -3.99 -1.82
C TYR A 185 10.67 -5.10 -1.52
N ALA A 186 9.41 -4.71 -1.37
CA ALA A 186 8.32 -5.64 -1.08
C ALA A 186 8.00 -6.52 -2.29
N LEU A 187 7.96 -5.92 -3.49
CA LEU A 187 7.79 -6.65 -4.74
C LEU A 187 8.91 -7.68 -4.96
N LYS A 188 10.18 -7.32 -4.71
CA LYS A 188 11.31 -8.25 -4.78
C LYS A 188 11.18 -9.41 -3.80
N THR A 189 10.73 -9.14 -2.60
CA THR A 189 10.50 -10.17 -1.59
C THR A 189 9.43 -11.16 -2.07
N ALA A 190 8.31 -10.67 -2.59
CA ALA A 190 7.26 -11.52 -3.13
C ALA A 190 7.74 -12.35 -4.33
N ALA A 191 8.41 -11.71 -5.30
CA ALA A 191 8.95 -12.37 -6.49
C ALA A 191 9.99 -13.46 -6.12
N ALA A 192 10.93 -13.15 -5.21
CA ALA A 192 11.93 -14.10 -4.75
C ALA A 192 11.31 -15.29 -4.00
N ALA A 193 10.16 -15.11 -3.38
CA ALA A 193 9.42 -16.18 -2.71
C ALA A 193 8.60 -17.05 -3.67
N GLY A 194 8.45 -16.67 -4.95
CA GLY A 194 7.73 -17.43 -5.97
C GLY A 194 6.28 -17.01 -6.19
N TYR A 195 5.87 -15.85 -5.67
CA TYR A 195 4.57 -15.26 -6.00
C TYR A 195 4.57 -14.67 -7.41
N TYR A 196 3.41 -14.67 -8.05
CA TYR A 196 3.19 -13.84 -9.22
C TYR A 196 3.04 -12.38 -8.78
N THR A 197 3.69 -11.46 -9.49
CA THR A 197 3.84 -10.08 -9.00
C THR A 197 3.29 -9.05 -9.98
N VAL A 198 2.59 -8.08 -9.43
CA VAL A 198 2.14 -6.89 -10.16
C VAL A 198 2.71 -5.65 -9.49
N GLY A 199 3.57 -4.95 -10.20
CA GLY A 199 4.05 -3.63 -9.82
C GLY A 199 3.01 -2.56 -10.16
N VAL A 200 2.65 -1.74 -9.18
CA VAL A 200 1.68 -0.65 -9.34
C VAL A 200 2.38 0.69 -9.22
N TYR A 201 2.17 1.56 -10.22
CA TYR A 201 2.71 2.91 -10.18
C TYR A 201 2.03 3.75 -9.10
N ASP A 202 2.85 4.51 -8.37
CA ASP A 202 2.40 5.64 -7.57
C ASP A 202 3.39 6.80 -7.70
N GLU A 203 2.89 8.02 -7.87
CA GLU A 203 3.75 9.20 -8.08
C GLU A 203 4.52 9.61 -6.82
N ASN A 204 4.04 9.19 -5.66
CA ASN A 204 4.63 9.46 -4.35
C ASN A 204 5.33 8.22 -3.75
N GLY A 205 5.29 7.09 -4.47
CA GLY A 205 5.84 5.79 -4.07
C GLY A 205 7.30 5.58 -4.46
N GLU A 206 7.58 4.41 -5.02
CA GLU A 206 8.92 3.99 -5.40
C GLU A 206 9.59 4.96 -6.39
N PRO A 207 10.75 5.56 -6.07
CA PRO A 207 11.45 6.46 -6.99
C PRO A 207 12.05 5.75 -8.20
N ASP A 208 12.46 4.49 -8.06
CA ASP A 208 13.02 3.67 -9.15
C ASP A 208 11.93 2.85 -9.85
N GLN A 209 10.99 3.55 -10.48
CA GLN A 209 9.87 2.94 -11.21
C GLN A 209 10.33 1.97 -12.31
N LYS A 210 11.46 2.29 -12.96
CA LYS A 210 12.02 1.41 -13.98
C LYS A 210 12.39 0.04 -13.41
N ARG A 211 13.00 0.03 -12.24
CA ARG A 211 13.40 -1.22 -11.58
C ARG A 211 12.22 -1.97 -11.00
N LEU A 212 11.17 -1.25 -10.56
CA LEU A 212 9.89 -1.85 -10.18
C LEU A 212 9.27 -2.58 -11.37
N GLU A 213 9.20 -1.93 -12.55
CA GLU A 213 8.72 -2.51 -13.80
C GLU A 213 9.53 -3.72 -14.25
N GLU A 214 10.87 -3.65 -14.19
CA GLU A 214 11.76 -4.75 -14.56
C GLU A 214 11.67 -5.96 -13.61
N THR A 215 11.22 -5.75 -12.36
CA THR A 215 11.09 -6.80 -11.34
C THR A 215 9.74 -7.50 -11.39
N ALA A 216 8.69 -6.78 -11.73
CA ALA A 216 7.32 -7.28 -11.76
C ALA A 216 7.08 -8.21 -12.96
N ASP A 217 6.23 -9.24 -12.77
CA ASP A 217 5.70 -10.02 -13.91
C ASP A 217 4.76 -9.17 -14.78
N ILE A 218 3.98 -8.28 -14.15
CA ILE A 218 3.19 -7.23 -14.80
C ILE A 218 3.46 -5.90 -14.08
N TYR A 219 3.56 -4.83 -14.85
CA TYR A 219 3.59 -3.48 -14.31
C TYR A 219 2.44 -2.66 -14.90
N VAL A 220 1.72 -1.94 -14.03
CA VAL A 220 0.61 -1.08 -14.44
C VAL A 220 0.76 0.32 -13.85
N ARG A 221 0.38 1.31 -14.65
CA ARG A 221 0.26 2.70 -14.19
C ARG A 221 -1.10 2.97 -13.56
N GLU A 222 -2.11 2.31 -14.04
CA GLU A 222 -3.48 2.46 -13.55
C GLU A 222 -4.08 1.09 -13.25
N LEU A 223 -4.77 0.95 -12.12
CA LEU A 223 -5.41 -0.30 -11.72
C LEU A 223 -6.44 -0.79 -12.74
N GLN A 224 -7.03 0.13 -13.50
CA GLN A 224 -7.99 -0.19 -14.56
C GLN A 224 -7.38 -1.05 -15.68
N ASP A 225 -6.07 -0.98 -15.89
CA ASP A 225 -5.41 -1.80 -16.90
C ASP A 225 -5.44 -3.29 -16.55
N LEU A 226 -5.49 -3.62 -15.25
CA LEU A 226 -5.64 -4.99 -14.77
C LEU A 226 -7.03 -5.57 -15.06
N LEU A 227 -8.06 -4.76 -15.21
CA LEU A 227 -9.42 -5.24 -15.53
C LEU A 227 -9.46 -6.00 -16.86
N LYS A 228 -8.60 -5.64 -17.79
CA LYS A 228 -8.50 -6.32 -19.11
C LYS A 228 -7.90 -7.73 -18.99
N LEU A 229 -7.27 -8.03 -17.85
CA LEU A 229 -6.61 -9.30 -17.58
C LEU A 229 -7.49 -10.27 -16.77
N ILE A 230 -8.56 -9.75 -16.16
CA ILE A 230 -9.46 -10.49 -15.25
C ILE A 230 -10.80 -10.84 -15.93
N GLN A 231 -11.06 -10.26 -17.09
CA GLN A 231 -12.31 -10.49 -17.87
C GLN A 231 -12.32 -11.81 -18.65
#